data_b45fa12be597f317155417953b074d18
#
_entry.id   b45fa12be597f317155417953b074d18
#
_cell.length_a   1.000
_cell.length_b   1.000
_cell.length_c   1.000
_cell.angle_alpha   90.00
_cell.angle_beta   90.00
_cell.angle_gamma   90.00
#
_symmetry.space_group_name_H-M   'P 1'
#
loop_
_entity.id
_entity.type
_entity.pdbx_description
1 polymer ?
#
loop_
_entity_poly.entity_id
_entity_poly.type
_entity_poly.pdbx_seq_one_letter_code
_entity_poly.pdbx_strand_id
1 'polypeptide(L)'
;QSVARKLTEFGFSVRCWSRSAKQIDGVQSFAGEAQRGAFLDGVKLLINLLPNTPETVGILNRELFAKLRPGAYLINIARGAHLVEADLLAALEQGQLAAATLDVFAREPLPQDHPFWRHPRVTITPHIAAITLPQQAMDQIAANIRALEAGHAPAGVVDRQRGY
;
A
#
# COMPACT_ATOMS: atom_id res chain seq x y z
N GLN A 1 5.55 -5.46 6.95
CA GLN A 1 6.92 -5.94 7.30
C GLN A 1 7.37 -7.08 6.37
N SER A 2 6.54 -8.08 6.07
CA SER A 2 6.88 -9.24 5.23
C SER A 2 7.43 -8.85 3.85
N VAL A 3 6.76 -7.92 3.15
CA VAL A 3 7.20 -7.42 1.85
C VAL A 3 8.58 -6.75 1.95
N ALA A 4 8.80 -5.92 2.98
CA ALA A 4 10.08 -5.24 3.16
C ALA A 4 11.24 -6.24 3.36
N ARG A 5 11.04 -7.26 4.21
CA ARG A 5 12.04 -8.32 4.42
C ARG A 5 12.35 -9.08 3.12
N LYS A 6 11.30 -9.47 2.37
CA LYS A 6 11.49 -10.18 1.10
C LYS A 6 12.25 -9.34 0.07
N LEU A 7 11.95 -8.07 -0.04
CA LEU A 7 12.70 -7.18 -0.94
C LEU A 7 14.17 -7.04 -0.51
N THR A 8 14.45 -6.98 0.79
CA THR A 8 15.83 -6.97 1.31
C THR A 8 16.56 -8.28 0.99
N GLU A 9 15.90 -9.43 1.13
CA GLU A 9 16.45 -10.75 0.74
C GLU A 9 16.80 -10.81 -0.76
N PHE A 10 16.06 -10.10 -1.62
CA PHE A 10 16.37 -9.95 -3.05
C PHE A 10 17.44 -8.89 -3.35
N GLY A 11 18.05 -8.30 -2.34
CA GLY A 11 19.13 -7.32 -2.49
C GLY A 11 18.68 -5.89 -2.77
N PHE A 12 17.39 -5.57 -2.62
CA PHE A 12 16.92 -4.20 -2.76
C PHE A 12 17.30 -3.36 -1.53
N SER A 13 17.68 -2.10 -1.76
CA SER A 13 17.75 -1.10 -0.70
C SER A 13 16.33 -0.65 -0.35
N VAL A 14 15.86 -1.02 0.83
CA VAL A 14 14.47 -0.85 1.24
C VAL A 14 14.32 0.24 2.28
N ARG A 15 13.34 1.11 2.07
CA ARG A 15 12.84 2.07 3.05
C ARG A 15 11.40 1.72 3.40
N CYS A 16 10.98 1.97 4.61
CA CYS A 16 9.57 1.90 4.99
C CYS A 16 9.11 3.18 5.68
N TRP A 17 7.86 3.54 5.47
CA TRP A 17 7.19 4.64 6.15
C TRP A 17 5.87 4.15 6.75
N SER A 18 5.59 4.56 7.97
CA SER A 18 4.34 4.25 8.65
C SER A 18 4.08 5.29 9.75
N ARG A 19 2.89 5.26 10.36
CA ARG A 19 2.55 6.18 11.45
C ARG A 19 3.54 6.12 12.63
N SER A 20 4.01 4.93 12.98
CA SER A 20 5.00 4.70 14.03
C SER A 20 6.23 4.00 13.49
N ALA A 21 7.42 4.31 14.04
CA ALA A 21 8.66 3.66 13.64
C ALA A 21 8.56 2.12 13.74
N LYS A 22 9.19 1.45 12.79
CA LYS A 22 9.29 -0.01 12.75
C LYS A 22 10.75 -0.41 12.81
N GLN A 23 11.04 -1.46 13.54
CA GLN A 23 12.36 -2.08 13.52
C GLN A 23 12.30 -3.30 12.59
N ILE A 24 12.97 -3.20 11.46
CA ILE A 24 13.07 -4.25 10.46
C ILE A 24 14.52 -4.30 10.01
N ASP A 25 15.17 -5.44 10.19
CA ASP A 25 16.57 -5.61 9.85
C ASP A 25 16.85 -5.30 8.38
N GLY A 26 17.87 -4.50 8.11
CA GLY A 26 18.25 -4.08 6.78
C GLY A 26 17.32 -3.06 6.12
N VAL A 27 16.30 -2.53 6.83
CA VAL A 27 15.33 -1.57 6.30
C VAL A 27 15.43 -0.23 7.03
N GLN A 28 15.59 0.85 6.28
CA GLN A 28 15.53 2.20 6.84
C GLN A 28 14.08 2.58 7.13
N SER A 29 13.76 2.85 8.40
CA SER A 29 12.40 3.17 8.85
C SER A 29 12.20 4.66 9.06
N PHE A 30 11.08 5.17 8.53
CA PHE A 30 10.60 6.55 8.70
C PHE A 30 9.22 6.54 9.36
N ALA A 31 8.94 7.52 10.20
CA ALA A 31 7.69 7.58 10.95
C ALA A 31 7.04 8.96 10.90
N GLY A 32 5.71 8.93 10.80
CA GLY A 32 4.88 10.13 10.84
C GLY A 32 5.06 11.07 9.65
N GLU A 33 4.28 12.15 9.65
CA GLU A 33 4.23 13.09 8.54
C GLU A 33 5.55 13.86 8.34
N ALA A 34 6.21 14.24 9.42
CA ALA A 34 7.46 14.99 9.36
C ALA A 34 8.59 14.27 8.60
N GLN A 35 8.58 12.94 8.59
CA GLN A 35 9.61 12.16 7.89
C GLN A 35 9.18 11.67 6.51
N ARG A 36 7.95 11.94 6.08
CA ARG A 36 7.42 11.49 4.77
C ARG A 36 8.24 12.01 3.60
N GLY A 37 8.66 13.27 3.65
CA GLY A 37 9.51 13.86 2.61
C GLY A 37 10.84 13.13 2.47
N ALA A 38 11.55 12.90 3.57
CA ALA A 38 12.82 12.17 3.58
C ALA A 38 12.67 10.70 3.15
N PHE A 39 11.53 10.08 3.46
CA PHE A 39 11.18 8.73 2.97
C PHE A 39 11.07 8.69 1.45
N LEU A 40 10.43 9.67 0.82
CA LEU A 40 10.13 9.71 -0.61
C LEU A 40 11.33 10.15 -1.46
N ASP A 41 12.30 10.85 -0.87
CA ASP A 41 13.45 11.38 -1.59
C ASP A 41 14.27 10.28 -2.28
N GLY A 42 14.43 10.40 -3.60
CA GLY A 42 15.19 9.46 -4.43
C GLY A 42 14.54 8.07 -4.61
N VAL A 43 13.31 7.87 -4.15
CA VAL A 43 12.58 6.58 -4.32
C VAL A 43 12.31 6.34 -5.80
N LYS A 44 12.73 5.16 -6.29
CA LYS A 44 12.50 4.69 -7.67
C LYS A 44 11.26 3.80 -7.80
N LEU A 45 10.92 3.07 -6.74
CA LEU A 45 9.78 2.16 -6.69
C LEU A 45 9.02 2.42 -5.39
N LEU A 46 7.79 2.90 -5.50
CA LEU A 46 6.90 3.10 -4.37
C LEU A 46 5.85 1.99 -4.34
N ILE A 47 5.77 1.27 -3.21
CA ILE A 47 4.78 0.22 -2.98
C ILE A 47 3.83 0.68 -1.86
N ASN A 48 2.55 0.83 -2.19
CA ASN A 48 1.53 1.20 -1.21
C ASN A 48 0.91 -0.05 -0.57
N LEU A 49 1.01 -0.11 0.76
CA LEU A 49 0.47 -1.16 1.63
C LEU A 49 -0.24 -0.56 2.85
N LEU A 50 -0.60 0.71 2.79
CA LEU A 50 -1.23 1.42 3.91
C LEU A 50 -2.64 0.88 4.20
N PRO A 51 -3.10 0.92 5.45
CA PRO A 51 -4.50 0.69 5.77
C PRO A 51 -5.36 1.83 5.23
N ASN A 52 -6.64 1.57 4.96
CA ASN A 52 -7.59 2.59 4.55
C ASN A 52 -8.12 3.33 5.77
N THR A 53 -7.67 4.55 5.96
CA THR A 53 -8.10 5.45 7.03
C THR A 53 -8.38 6.84 6.45
N PRO A 54 -9.08 7.73 7.16
CA PRO A 54 -9.29 9.09 6.68
C PRO A 54 -7.99 9.82 6.27
N GLU A 55 -6.88 9.55 6.96
CA GLU A 55 -5.59 10.17 6.70
C GLU A 55 -4.87 9.60 5.47
N THR A 56 -5.28 8.42 5.01
CA THR A 56 -4.63 7.75 3.86
C THR A 56 -5.44 7.84 2.57
N VAL A 57 -6.70 8.29 2.63
CA VAL A 57 -7.50 8.56 1.44
C VAL A 57 -6.82 9.65 0.59
N GLY A 58 -6.63 9.37 -0.69
CA GLY A 58 -6.00 10.30 -1.63
C GLY A 58 -4.52 10.58 -1.37
N ILE A 59 -3.84 9.77 -0.57
CA ILE A 59 -2.41 9.98 -0.23
C ILE A 59 -1.49 9.85 -1.46
N LEU A 60 -1.87 9.01 -2.43
CA LEU A 60 -1.17 8.85 -3.71
C LEU A 60 -1.67 9.90 -4.70
N ASN A 61 -1.13 11.09 -4.61
CA ASN A 61 -1.53 12.27 -5.35
C ASN A 61 -0.34 13.00 -5.98
N ARG A 62 -0.60 14.06 -6.70
CA ARG A 62 0.39 14.89 -7.40
C ARG A 62 1.53 15.35 -6.49
N GLU A 63 1.21 15.78 -5.28
CA GLU A 63 2.22 16.28 -4.33
C GLU A 63 3.18 15.18 -3.89
N LEU A 64 2.65 13.98 -3.64
CA LEU A 64 3.46 12.83 -3.30
C LEU A 64 4.31 12.40 -4.50
N PHE A 65 3.72 12.30 -5.70
CA PHE A 65 4.46 11.89 -6.89
C PHE A 65 5.60 12.85 -7.23
N ALA A 66 5.41 14.15 -7.04
CA ALA A 66 6.45 15.16 -7.27
C ALA A 66 7.69 15.01 -6.37
N LYS A 67 7.55 14.32 -5.23
CA LYS A 67 8.66 14.04 -4.29
C LYS A 67 9.45 12.77 -4.64
N LEU A 68 8.92 11.95 -5.54
CA LEU A 68 9.62 10.76 -6.02
C LEU A 68 10.69 11.15 -7.05
N ARG A 69 11.65 10.26 -7.26
CA ARG A 69 12.58 10.41 -8.37
C ARG A 69 11.81 10.43 -9.70
N PRO A 70 12.11 11.36 -10.63
CA PRO A 70 11.54 11.32 -11.98
C PRO A 70 11.71 9.94 -12.63
N GLY A 71 10.66 9.42 -13.25
CA GLY A 71 10.62 8.08 -13.80
C GLY A 71 10.45 6.98 -12.75
N ALA A 72 9.95 7.30 -11.56
CA ALA A 72 9.63 6.30 -10.55
C ALA A 72 8.48 5.37 -10.99
N TYR A 73 8.39 4.22 -10.34
CA TYR A 73 7.33 3.23 -10.54
C TYR A 73 6.41 3.17 -9.32
N LEU A 74 5.10 3.12 -9.54
CA LEU A 74 4.10 2.96 -8.48
C LEU A 74 3.53 1.54 -8.48
N ILE A 75 3.41 0.93 -7.30
CA ILE A 75 2.60 -0.27 -7.09
C ILE A 75 1.57 0.03 -6.01
N ASN A 76 0.29 -0.08 -6.34
CA ASN A 76 -0.79 0.03 -5.37
C ASN A 76 -1.49 -1.33 -5.21
N ILE A 77 -1.23 -1.99 -4.09
CA ILE A 77 -1.81 -3.27 -3.68
C ILE A 77 -2.50 -3.15 -2.31
N ALA A 78 -2.92 -1.95 -1.96
CA ALA A 78 -3.58 -1.66 -0.70
C ALA A 78 -5.09 -1.42 -0.89
N ARG A 79 -5.48 -0.17 -1.20
CA ARG A 79 -6.88 0.19 -1.50
C ARG A 79 -6.92 1.25 -2.59
N GLY A 80 -7.96 1.20 -3.43
CA GLY A 80 -8.16 2.17 -4.52
C GLY A 80 -8.39 3.59 -4.02
N ALA A 81 -9.05 3.75 -2.88
CA ALA A 81 -9.29 5.05 -2.26
C ALA A 81 -8.02 5.85 -1.91
N HIS A 82 -6.85 5.18 -1.86
CA HIS A 82 -5.58 5.88 -1.65
C HIS A 82 -5.12 6.68 -2.87
N LEU A 83 -5.58 6.35 -4.07
CA LEU A 83 -5.10 6.90 -5.33
C LEU A 83 -6.02 8.01 -5.85
N VAL A 84 -5.44 9.15 -6.19
CA VAL A 84 -6.06 10.17 -7.02
C VAL A 84 -5.77 9.83 -8.49
N GLU A 85 -6.72 9.18 -9.16
CA GLU A 85 -6.52 8.59 -10.49
C GLU A 85 -6.13 9.62 -11.57
N ALA A 86 -6.73 10.81 -11.52
CA ALA A 86 -6.37 11.91 -12.43
C ALA A 86 -4.91 12.37 -12.25
N ASP A 87 -4.42 12.39 -11.01
CA ASP A 87 -3.03 12.75 -10.73
C ASP A 87 -2.05 11.68 -11.20
N LEU A 88 -2.44 10.40 -11.12
CA LEU A 88 -1.64 9.31 -11.68
C LEU A 88 -1.51 9.45 -13.20
N LEU A 89 -2.62 9.67 -13.92
CA LEU A 89 -2.59 9.82 -15.37
C LEU A 89 -1.69 11.00 -15.77
N ALA A 90 -1.84 12.15 -15.12
CA ALA A 90 -0.99 13.30 -15.35
C ALA A 90 0.49 13.03 -15.07
N ALA A 91 0.81 12.33 -13.99
CA ALA A 91 2.17 11.98 -13.63
C ALA A 91 2.82 11.00 -14.65
N LEU A 92 2.03 10.09 -15.19
CA LEU A 92 2.47 9.19 -16.27
C LEU A 92 2.72 9.98 -17.58
N GLU A 93 1.83 10.89 -17.96
CA GLU A 93 1.99 11.71 -19.17
C GLU A 93 3.24 12.58 -19.10
N GLN A 94 3.49 13.21 -17.96
CA GLN A 94 4.64 14.10 -17.72
C GLN A 94 5.95 13.34 -17.52
N GLY A 95 5.94 12.00 -17.44
CA GLY A 95 7.12 11.19 -17.17
C GLY A 95 7.63 11.25 -15.72
N GLN A 96 6.89 11.87 -14.82
CA GLN A 96 7.17 11.85 -13.39
C GLN A 96 7.09 10.41 -12.85
N LEU A 97 6.12 9.64 -13.34
CA LEU A 97 6.07 8.19 -13.17
C LEU A 97 6.33 7.49 -14.51
N ALA A 98 7.19 6.49 -14.51
CA ALA A 98 7.45 5.67 -15.69
C ALA A 98 6.30 4.71 -15.96
N ALA A 99 5.74 4.09 -14.93
CA ALA A 99 4.61 3.17 -15.03
C ALA A 99 3.97 2.93 -13.66
N ALA A 100 2.81 2.25 -13.65
CA ALA A 100 2.12 1.83 -12.43
C ALA A 100 1.56 0.41 -12.54
N THR A 101 1.57 -0.33 -11.43
CA THR A 101 0.79 -1.57 -11.25
C THR A 101 -0.29 -1.32 -10.21
N LEU A 102 -1.53 -1.57 -10.58
CA LEU A 102 -2.71 -1.33 -9.77
C LEU A 102 -3.48 -2.64 -9.59
N ASP A 103 -3.59 -3.10 -8.36
CA ASP A 103 -4.39 -4.27 -7.98
C ASP A 103 -5.76 -3.89 -7.42
N VAL A 104 -5.93 -2.59 -7.11
CA VAL A 104 -7.11 -2.03 -6.44
C VAL A 104 -7.53 -0.70 -7.07
N PHE A 105 -8.83 -0.40 -7.05
CA PHE A 105 -9.43 0.75 -7.74
C PHE A 105 -10.43 1.46 -6.83
N ALA A 106 -10.70 2.73 -7.11
CA ALA A 106 -11.68 3.53 -6.37
C ALA A 106 -13.09 2.95 -6.51
N ARG A 107 -13.40 2.38 -7.69
CA ARG A 107 -14.62 1.62 -7.97
C ARG A 107 -14.25 0.22 -8.45
N GLU A 108 -14.74 -0.80 -7.77
CA GLU A 108 -14.55 -2.21 -8.12
C GLU A 108 -15.90 -2.90 -8.37
N PRO A 109 -16.05 -3.68 -9.45
CA PRO A 109 -15.07 -3.89 -10.52
C PRO A 109 -14.76 -2.61 -11.29
N LEU A 110 -13.52 -2.50 -11.82
CA LEU A 110 -13.11 -1.35 -12.64
C LEU A 110 -14.03 -1.23 -13.87
N PRO A 111 -14.67 -0.05 -14.11
CA PRO A 111 -15.55 0.14 -15.27
C PRO A 111 -14.87 -0.22 -16.59
N GLN A 112 -15.63 -0.79 -17.54
CA GLN A 112 -15.09 -1.27 -18.81
C GLN A 112 -14.53 -0.15 -19.71
N ASP A 113 -15.03 1.07 -19.54
CA ASP A 113 -14.61 2.26 -20.28
C ASP A 113 -13.48 3.03 -19.55
N HIS A 114 -13.01 2.54 -18.41
CA HIS A 114 -11.99 3.22 -17.62
C HIS A 114 -10.68 3.38 -18.40
N PRO A 115 -10.04 4.58 -18.38
CA PRO A 115 -8.83 4.85 -19.16
C PRO A 115 -7.66 3.93 -18.84
N PHE A 116 -7.57 3.39 -17.64
CA PHE A 116 -6.48 2.48 -17.24
C PHE A 116 -6.42 1.22 -18.10
N TRP A 117 -7.55 0.70 -18.62
CA TRP A 117 -7.55 -0.48 -19.47
C TRP A 117 -6.72 -0.35 -20.75
N ARG A 118 -6.64 0.88 -21.27
CA ARG A 118 -5.94 1.19 -22.54
C ARG A 118 -4.61 1.90 -22.32
N HIS A 119 -4.25 2.20 -21.08
CA HIS A 119 -3.05 2.97 -20.82
C HIS A 119 -1.79 2.08 -20.88
N PRO A 120 -0.83 2.33 -21.82
CA PRO A 120 0.29 1.42 -22.09
C PRO A 120 1.27 1.25 -20.93
N ARG A 121 1.22 2.14 -19.94
CA ARG A 121 2.11 2.15 -18.76
C ARG A 121 1.38 1.80 -17.47
N VAL A 122 0.14 1.29 -17.55
CA VAL A 122 -0.61 0.80 -16.39
C VAL A 122 -0.84 -0.70 -16.54
N THR A 123 -0.37 -1.45 -15.56
CA THR A 123 -0.66 -2.87 -15.41
C THR A 123 -1.77 -3.04 -14.37
N ILE A 124 -2.80 -3.83 -14.72
CA ILE A 124 -3.96 -4.08 -13.87
C ILE A 124 -3.94 -5.54 -13.42
N THR A 125 -4.21 -5.77 -12.13
CA THR A 125 -4.54 -7.08 -11.57
C THR A 125 -5.87 -7.00 -10.82
N PRO A 126 -6.66 -8.09 -10.75
CA PRO A 126 -8.04 -8.03 -10.29
C PRO A 126 -8.18 -8.24 -8.78
N HIS A 127 -7.52 -7.41 -7.96
CA HIS A 127 -7.55 -7.44 -6.50
C HIS A 127 -7.13 -8.81 -5.91
N ILE A 128 -5.98 -9.31 -6.37
CA ILE A 128 -5.46 -10.65 -6.03
C ILE A 128 -4.07 -10.63 -5.39
N ALA A 129 -3.53 -9.44 -5.07
CA ALA A 129 -2.19 -9.30 -4.50
C ALA A 129 -2.03 -9.95 -3.11
N ALA A 130 -3.12 -10.21 -2.40
CA ALA A 130 -3.11 -10.92 -1.13
C ALA A 130 -4.28 -11.92 -1.08
N ILE A 131 -3.95 -13.20 -1.10
CA ILE A 131 -4.94 -14.27 -0.95
C ILE A 131 -4.99 -14.66 0.54
N THR A 132 -6.21 -14.68 1.10
CA THR A 132 -6.44 -15.24 2.43
C THR A 132 -6.19 -16.74 2.37
N LEU A 133 -5.25 -17.23 3.17
CA LEU A 133 -4.98 -18.66 3.30
C LEU A 133 -6.07 -19.28 4.20
N PRO A 134 -6.96 -20.14 3.69
CA PRO A 134 -8.12 -20.63 4.41
C PRO A 134 -7.76 -21.26 5.75
N GLN A 135 -6.72 -22.10 5.80
CA GLN A 135 -6.29 -22.74 7.03
C GLN A 135 -5.88 -21.76 8.11
N GLN A 136 -5.07 -20.74 7.75
CA GLN A 136 -4.64 -19.72 8.71
C GLN A 136 -5.82 -18.88 9.22
N ALA A 137 -6.78 -18.58 8.35
CA ALA A 137 -7.99 -17.86 8.74
C ALA A 137 -8.84 -18.69 9.73
N MET A 138 -9.01 -19.98 9.46
CA MET A 138 -9.74 -20.89 10.35
C MET A 138 -9.04 -21.04 11.71
N ASP A 139 -7.72 -21.20 11.72
CA ASP A 139 -6.92 -21.30 12.94
C ASP A 139 -7.05 -20.02 13.80
N GLN A 140 -7.01 -18.86 13.16
CA GLN A 140 -7.19 -17.57 13.84
C GLN A 140 -8.62 -17.39 14.41
N ILE A 141 -9.65 -17.78 13.64
CA ILE A 141 -11.04 -17.73 14.08
C ILE A 141 -11.21 -18.66 15.30
N ALA A 142 -10.74 -19.89 15.23
CA ALA A 142 -10.82 -20.85 16.34
C ALA A 142 -10.06 -20.35 17.57
N ALA A 143 -8.90 -19.73 17.40
CA ALA A 143 -8.15 -19.12 18.50
C ALA A 143 -8.92 -17.97 19.15
N ASN A 144 -9.56 -17.10 18.36
CA ASN A 144 -10.35 -15.98 18.85
C ASN A 144 -11.62 -16.44 19.60
N ILE A 145 -12.28 -17.50 19.12
CA ILE A 145 -13.43 -18.09 19.83
C ILE A 145 -12.99 -18.59 21.21
N ARG A 146 -11.91 -19.38 21.30
CA ARG A 146 -11.39 -19.87 22.58
C ARG A 146 -10.99 -18.74 23.53
N ALA A 147 -10.38 -17.67 23.02
CA ALA A 147 -10.03 -16.51 23.81
C ALA A 147 -11.27 -15.86 24.43
N LEU A 148 -12.34 -15.67 23.64
CA LEU A 148 -13.61 -15.11 24.11
C LEU A 148 -14.28 -16.00 25.17
N GLU A 149 -14.32 -17.32 24.95
CA GLU A 149 -14.85 -18.31 25.91
C GLU A 149 -14.06 -18.29 27.23
N ALA A 150 -12.76 -18.02 27.16
CA ALA A 150 -11.90 -17.85 28.35
C ALA A 150 -11.95 -16.45 28.99
N GLY A 151 -12.80 -15.54 28.48
CA GLY A 151 -12.89 -14.16 28.98
C GLY A 151 -11.74 -13.25 28.57
N HIS A 152 -10.96 -13.65 27.54
CA HIS A 152 -9.87 -12.85 27.01
C HIS A 152 -10.28 -12.09 25.74
N ALA A 153 -9.60 -10.97 25.46
CA ALA A 153 -9.82 -10.25 24.21
C ALA A 153 -9.28 -11.05 23.02
N PRO A 154 -10.04 -11.13 21.89
CA PRO A 154 -9.55 -11.77 20.68
C PRO A 154 -8.41 -10.98 20.03
N ALA A 155 -7.56 -11.66 19.26
CA ALA A 155 -6.52 -11.00 18.48
C ALA A 155 -7.12 -10.27 17.28
N GLY A 156 -6.50 -9.13 16.89
CA GLY A 156 -6.89 -8.38 15.70
C GLY A 156 -8.18 -7.55 15.86
N VAL A 157 -8.53 -7.18 17.09
CA VAL A 157 -9.64 -6.24 17.34
C VAL A 157 -9.31 -4.91 16.67
N VAL A 158 -10.24 -4.44 15.84
CA VAL A 158 -10.12 -3.14 15.17
C VAL A 158 -10.37 -2.03 16.18
N ASP A 159 -9.41 -1.13 16.31
CA ASP A 159 -9.60 0.12 17.04
C ASP A 159 -10.48 1.07 16.18
N ARG A 160 -11.71 1.31 16.63
CA ARG A 160 -12.67 2.14 15.87
C ARG A 160 -12.25 3.59 15.68
N GLN A 161 -11.40 4.12 16.57
CA GLN A 161 -10.86 5.49 16.43
C GLN A 161 -9.74 5.54 15.37
N ARG A 162 -8.98 4.46 15.25
CA ARG A 162 -7.86 4.34 14.31
C ARG A 162 -8.25 3.79 12.95
N GLY A 163 -9.41 3.09 12.85
CA GLY A 163 -9.90 2.49 11.62
C GLY A 163 -9.24 1.15 11.24
N TYR A 164 -8.36 0.62 12.08
CA TYR A 164 -7.70 -0.70 11.86
C TYR A 164 -7.15 -1.28 13.17
#